data_8dd9c8bf8f5086fc2c74b8e4dde20f03
#
_entry.id   8dd9c8bf8f5086fc2c74b8e4dde20f03
#
_cell.length_a   1.000
_cell.length_b   1.000
_cell.length_c   1.000
_cell.angle_alpha   90.00
_cell.angle_beta   90.00
_cell.angle_gamma   90.00
#
_symmetry.space_group_name_H-M   'P 1'
#
loop_
_entity.id
_entity.type
_entity.pdbx_description
1 polymer ?
#
loop_
_entity_poly.entity_id
_entity_poly.type
_entity_poly.pdbx_seq_one_letter_code
_entity_poly.pdbx_strand_id
1 'polypeptide(L)'
;MDQRFTDGFWHSADGLKLHYRDYPGPSTEEDQGRPPILCMHGLTRNARDFAGVAARLSPAWRVIVPEMRGRGESGYADNSATYNPVQYVEDVERLLDDLGIDRFFAIGTSLGGLMTILLASKNASRLAGAVLNDIGPVIEEDGLDKIRSYVGQGRSFPTWMHAARALEDTHSDAHPTYRLEDWL
;
A
#
# COMPACT_ATOMS: atom_id res chain seq x y z
N MET A 1 -22.32 5.33 6.29
CA MET A 1 -20.99 5.70 5.80
C MET A 1 -20.98 5.37 4.33
N ASP A 2 -20.80 6.35 3.49
CA ASP A 2 -20.74 6.15 2.04
C ASP A 2 -19.41 5.47 1.71
N GLN A 3 -19.46 4.15 1.51
CA GLN A 3 -18.27 3.36 1.22
C GLN A 3 -17.87 3.64 -0.23
N ARG A 4 -16.89 4.48 -0.41
CA ARG A 4 -16.44 4.96 -1.73
C ARG A 4 -15.58 3.96 -2.50
N PHE A 5 -15.42 2.75 -2.00
CA PHE A 5 -14.65 1.68 -2.62
C PHE A 5 -15.37 0.33 -2.50
N THR A 6 -14.97 -0.61 -3.31
CA THR A 6 -15.33 -2.03 -3.18
C THR A 6 -14.09 -2.82 -2.75
N ASP A 7 -14.30 -3.82 -1.89
CA ASP A 7 -13.26 -4.77 -1.55
C ASP A 7 -13.14 -5.83 -2.64
N GLY A 8 -11.93 -6.04 -3.14
CA GLY A 8 -11.59 -7.05 -4.13
C GLY A 8 -10.54 -8.01 -3.61
N PHE A 9 -10.47 -9.19 -4.22
CA PHE A 9 -9.48 -10.20 -3.86
C PHE A 9 -8.86 -10.82 -5.11
N TRP A 10 -7.58 -11.17 -5.00
CA TRP A 10 -6.89 -11.96 -6.01
C TRP A 10 -6.05 -13.05 -5.32
N HIS A 11 -5.42 -13.91 -6.12
CA HIS A 11 -4.53 -14.94 -5.59
C HIS A 11 -3.12 -14.76 -6.15
N SER A 12 -2.13 -14.80 -5.26
CA SER A 12 -0.73 -14.87 -5.63
C SER A 12 -0.39 -16.18 -6.37
N ALA A 13 0.81 -16.27 -6.92
CA ALA A 13 1.26 -17.47 -7.62
C ALA A 13 1.31 -18.72 -6.71
N ASP A 14 1.58 -18.52 -5.42
CA ASP A 14 1.58 -19.56 -4.39
C ASP A 14 0.19 -19.81 -3.76
N GLY A 15 -0.88 -19.22 -4.34
CA GLY A 15 -2.28 -19.46 -3.94
C GLY A 15 -2.74 -18.67 -2.72
N LEU A 16 -1.93 -17.72 -2.21
CA LEU A 16 -2.34 -16.90 -1.10
C LEU A 16 -3.42 -15.90 -1.52
N LYS A 17 -4.53 -15.84 -0.77
CA LYS A 17 -5.59 -14.87 -1.00
C LYS A 17 -5.15 -13.50 -0.52
N LEU A 18 -5.14 -12.51 -1.41
CA LEU A 18 -4.74 -11.14 -1.17
C LEU A 18 -5.91 -10.18 -1.40
N HIS A 19 -5.90 -9.03 -0.74
CA HIS A 19 -6.98 -8.06 -0.73
C HIS A 19 -6.54 -6.72 -1.35
N TYR A 20 -7.47 -6.05 -2.03
CA TYR A 20 -7.30 -4.67 -2.49
C TYR A 20 -8.60 -3.88 -2.35
N ARG A 21 -8.49 -2.57 -2.25
CA ARG A 21 -9.60 -1.64 -2.36
C ARG A 21 -9.63 -1.05 -3.78
N ASP A 22 -10.79 -1.10 -4.40
CA ASP A 22 -11.04 -0.51 -5.71
C ASP A 22 -11.97 0.70 -5.57
N TYR A 23 -11.45 1.86 -5.84
CA TYR A 23 -12.20 3.11 -5.95
C TYR A 23 -12.48 3.32 -7.45
N PRO A 24 -13.74 3.14 -7.91
CA PRO A 24 -14.04 2.92 -9.33
C PRO A 24 -13.74 4.11 -10.26
N GLY A 25 -13.57 5.30 -9.71
CA GLY A 25 -13.38 6.50 -10.54
C GLY A 25 -14.67 6.95 -11.25
N PRO A 26 -14.55 7.91 -12.17
CA PRO A 26 -15.68 8.37 -12.96
C PRO A 26 -16.11 7.32 -13.99
N SER A 27 -17.41 7.30 -14.31
CA SER A 27 -18.00 6.36 -15.28
C SER A 27 -18.25 6.98 -16.65
N THR A 28 -17.59 8.11 -16.98
CA THR A 28 -17.76 8.79 -18.26
C THR A 28 -16.96 8.12 -19.36
N GLU A 29 -17.46 8.18 -20.62
CA GLU A 29 -16.77 7.59 -21.77
C GLU A 29 -15.37 8.21 -21.99
N GLU A 30 -15.18 9.49 -21.68
CA GLU A 30 -13.90 10.19 -21.80
C GLU A 30 -12.82 9.64 -20.87
N ASP A 31 -13.20 9.00 -19.77
CA ASP A 31 -12.30 8.47 -18.75
C ASP A 31 -11.99 6.97 -18.90
N GLN A 32 -12.70 6.24 -19.78
CA GLN A 32 -12.57 4.78 -19.96
C GLN A 32 -11.21 4.31 -20.47
N GLY A 33 -10.36 5.20 -20.99
CA GLY A 33 -8.99 4.88 -21.43
C GLY A 33 -7.89 5.38 -20.51
N ARG A 34 -8.23 6.03 -19.40
CA ARG A 34 -7.26 6.62 -18.50
C ARG A 34 -6.60 5.55 -17.62
N PRO A 35 -5.24 5.46 -17.61
CA PRO A 35 -4.56 4.51 -16.72
C PRO A 35 -4.96 4.75 -15.25
N PRO A 36 -5.32 3.71 -14.49
CA PRO A 36 -5.65 3.86 -13.07
C PRO A 36 -4.43 4.24 -12.24
N ILE A 37 -4.68 4.66 -11.01
CA ILE A 37 -3.64 4.93 -10.01
C ILE A 37 -3.54 3.74 -9.08
N LEU A 38 -2.34 3.16 -8.97
CA LEU A 38 -1.99 2.13 -8.03
C LEU A 38 -1.31 2.76 -6.82
N CYS A 39 -1.91 2.64 -5.63
CA CYS A 39 -1.37 3.17 -4.38
C CYS A 39 -0.80 2.03 -3.53
N MET A 40 0.51 2.04 -3.26
CA MET A 40 1.21 0.98 -2.52
C MET A 40 1.73 1.50 -1.18
N HIS A 41 1.31 0.85 -0.11
CA HIS A 41 1.56 1.26 1.28
C HIS A 41 2.98 0.91 1.78
N GLY A 42 3.37 1.53 2.90
CA GLY A 42 4.61 1.24 3.62
C GLY A 42 4.64 -0.13 4.30
N LEU A 43 5.81 -0.53 4.82
CA LEU A 43 6.10 -1.87 5.30
C LEU A 43 5.10 -2.40 6.35
N THR A 44 4.74 -1.59 7.33
CA THR A 44 3.86 -1.97 8.46
C THR A 44 2.43 -1.45 8.30
N ARG A 45 2.08 -0.95 7.13
CA ARG A 45 0.82 -0.26 6.85
C ARG A 45 -0.14 -1.15 6.05
N ASN A 46 -1.28 -0.59 5.69
CA ASN A 46 -2.32 -1.25 4.89
C ASN A 46 -3.08 -0.22 4.02
N ALA A 47 -4.15 -0.63 3.34
CA ALA A 47 -4.89 0.21 2.43
C ALA A 47 -5.54 1.46 3.08
N ARG A 48 -5.71 1.48 4.40
CA ARG A 48 -6.31 2.63 5.11
C ARG A 48 -5.46 3.88 5.00
N ASP A 49 -4.13 3.75 4.90
CA ASP A 49 -3.20 4.88 4.75
C ASP A 49 -3.53 5.74 3.52
N PHE A 50 -4.04 5.11 2.48
CA PHE A 50 -4.41 5.81 1.25
C PHE A 50 -5.87 6.26 1.20
N ALA A 51 -6.69 6.03 2.24
CA ALA A 51 -8.12 6.36 2.20
C ALA A 51 -8.38 7.84 1.88
N GLY A 52 -7.62 8.76 2.49
CA GLY A 52 -7.74 10.20 2.24
C GLY A 52 -7.28 10.61 0.83
N VAL A 53 -6.18 10.03 0.34
CA VAL A 53 -5.66 10.28 -1.01
C VAL A 53 -6.62 9.71 -2.05
N ALA A 54 -7.04 8.46 -1.89
CA ALA A 54 -7.96 7.79 -2.78
C ALA A 54 -9.30 8.53 -2.87
N ALA A 55 -9.85 9.01 -1.75
CA ALA A 55 -11.08 9.80 -1.73
C ALA A 55 -10.97 11.12 -2.50
N ARG A 56 -9.79 11.73 -2.55
CA ARG A 56 -9.54 12.96 -3.33
C ARG A 56 -9.34 12.70 -4.81
N LEU A 57 -8.75 11.56 -5.16
CA LEU A 57 -8.43 11.20 -6.54
C LEU A 57 -9.58 10.50 -7.26
N SER A 58 -10.39 9.69 -6.54
CA SER A 58 -11.43 8.86 -7.14
C SER A 58 -12.54 9.62 -7.89
N PRO A 59 -12.82 10.90 -7.64
CA PRO A 59 -13.73 11.64 -8.52
C PRO A 59 -13.24 11.79 -9.97
N ALA A 60 -11.91 11.67 -10.21
CA ALA A 60 -11.31 11.83 -11.53
C ALA A 60 -10.51 10.59 -12.00
N TRP A 61 -10.24 9.62 -11.13
CA TRP A 61 -9.37 8.48 -11.41
C TRP A 61 -9.90 7.20 -10.76
N ARG A 62 -9.78 6.07 -11.43
CA ARG A 62 -9.84 4.78 -10.72
C ARG A 62 -8.60 4.64 -9.86
N VAL A 63 -8.78 4.32 -8.58
CA VAL A 63 -7.66 4.13 -7.65
C VAL A 63 -7.72 2.73 -7.07
N ILE A 64 -6.62 2.00 -7.16
CA ILE A 64 -6.47 0.65 -6.65
C ILE A 64 -5.44 0.65 -5.53
N VAL A 65 -5.78 0.10 -4.39
CA VAL A 65 -4.93 0.07 -3.20
C VAL A 65 -4.78 -1.38 -2.73
N PRO A 66 -3.78 -2.12 -3.25
CA PRO A 66 -3.52 -3.49 -2.80
C PRO A 66 -2.95 -3.52 -1.38
N GLU A 67 -3.25 -4.57 -0.66
CA GLU A 67 -2.63 -4.92 0.62
C GLU A 67 -1.66 -6.08 0.41
N MET A 68 -0.40 -5.85 0.79
CA MET A 68 0.63 -6.88 0.66
C MET A 68 0.32 -8.06 1.59
N ARG A 69 0.85 -9.25 1.28
CA ARG A 69 0.70 -10.46 2.12
C ARG A 69 1.00 -10.15 3.59
N GLY A 70 0.13 -10.62 4.47
CA GLY A 70 0.20 -10.40 5.91
C GLY A 70 -0.17 -9.00 6.39
N ARG A 71 -0.82 -8.16 5.56
CA ARG A 71 -1.28 -6.81 5.94
C ARG A 71 -2.77 -6.67 5.64
N GLY A 72 -3.46 -5.90 6.49
CA GLY A 72 -4.88 -5.66 6.34
C GLY A 72 -5.70 -6.94 6.27
N GLU A 73 -6.49 -7.07 5.21
CA GLU A 73 -7.35 -8.23 4.95
C GLU A 73 -6.66 -9.32 4.08
N SER A 74 -5.39 -9.09 3.69
CA SER A 74 -4.60 -10.09 2.96
C SER A 74 -4.16 -11.24 3.85
N GLY A 75 -4.14 -12.44 3.29
CA GLY A 75 -3.69 -13.66 3.96
C GLY A 75 -2.24 -13.60 4.43
N TYR A 76 -1.93 -14.41 5.43
CA TYR A 76 -0.57 -14.63 5.91
C TYR A 76 0.04 -15.85 5.23
N ALA A 77 1.26 -15.69 4.69
CA ALA A 77 2.00 -16.80 4.11
C ALA A 77 2.75 -17.59 5.20
N ASP A 78 2.70 -18.91 5.13
CA ASP A 78 3.43 -19.80 6.03
C ASP A 78 4.96 -19.70 5.83
N ASN A 79 5.38 -19.47 4.58
CA ASN A 79 6.78 -19.29 4.25
C ASN A 79 7.23 -17.84 4.47
N SER A 80 7.96 -17.59 5.55
CA SER A 80 8.48 -16.25 5.88
C SER A 80 9.43 -15.67 4.83
N ALA A 81 10.09 -16.49 4.00
CA ALA A 81 10.97 -16.02 2.94
C ALA A 81 10.22 -15.27 1.83
N THR A 82 8.90 -15.43 1.72
CA THR A 82 8.07 -14.72 0.74
C THR A 82 7.72 -13.29 1.15
N TYR A 83 8.08 -12.87 2.37
CA TYR A 83 7.89 -11.48 2.82
C TYR A 83 9.06 -10.61 2.38
N ASN A 84 9.17 -10.37 1.09
CA ASN A 84 10.23 -9.56 0.48
C ASN A 84 9.68 -8.72 -0.69
N PRO A 85 10.32 -7.58 -1.05
CA PRO A 85 9.81 -6.68 -2.08
C PRO A 85 9.67 -7.29 -3.48
N VAL A 86 10.50 -8.28 -3.83
CA VAL A 86 10.43 -8.95 -5.14
C VAL A 86 9.12 -9.75 -5.23
N GLN A 87 8.81 -10.54 -4.19
CA GLN A 87 7.55 -11.28 -4.12
C GLN A 87 6.33 -10.35 -4.13
N TYR A 88 6.39 -9.21 -3.41
CA TYR A 88 5.27 -8.25 -3.41
C TYR A 88 5.05 -7.65 -4.80
N VAL A 89 6.10 -7.41 -5.56
CA VAL A 89 6.01 -6.95 -6.95
C VAL A 89 5.34 -8.01 -7.83
N GLU A 90 5.71 -9.28 -7.71
CA GLU A 90 5.08 -10.39 -8.44
C GLU A 90 3.59 -10.52 -8.10
N ASP A 91 3.23 -10.38 -6.81
CA ASP A 91 1.85 -10.41 -6.36
C ASP A 91 1.03 -9.26 -6.99
N VAL A 92 1.60 -8.05 -7.05
CA VAL A 92 0.97 -6.86 -7.64
C VAL A 92 0.87 -6.96 -9.16
N GLU A 93 1.91 -7.46 -9.85
CA GLU A 93 1.85 -7.70 -11.30
C GLU A 93 0.69 -8.62 -11.65
N ARG A 94 0.49 -9.68 -10.87
CA ARG A 94 -0.61 -10.61 -11.05
C ARG A 94 -1.97 -9.94 -10.83
N LEU A 95 -2.11 -9.07 -9.81
CA LEU A 95 -3.31 -8.26 -9.63
C LEU A 95 -3.60 -7.40 -10.86
N LEU A 96 -2.58 -6.71 -11.37
CA LEU A 96 -2.73 -5.84 -12.55
C LEU A 96 -3.16 -6.64 -13.78
N ASP A 97 -2.61 -7.84 -13.97
CA ASP A 97 -2.96 -8.74 -15.07
C ASP A 97 -4.39 -9.28 -14.92
N ASP A 98 -4.80 -9.70 -13.71
CA ASP A 98 -6.16 -10.16 -13.40
C ASP A 98 -7.21 -9.05 -13.63
N LEU A 99 -6.83 -7.78 -13.42
CA LEU A 99 -7.69 -6.61 -13.65
C LEU A 99 -7.62 -6.08 -15.09
N GLY A 100 -6.79 -6.65 -15.97
CA GLY A 100 -6.58 -6.20 -17.34
C GLY A 100 -5.93 -4.80 -17.42
N ILE A 101 -5.07 -4.46 -16.47
CA ILE A 101 -4.41 -3.15 -16.38
C ILE A 101 -3.02 -3.23 -17.01
N ASP A 102 -2.89 -2.76 -18.25
CA ASP A 102 -1.61 -2.72 -18.95
C ASP A 102 -0.73 -1.55 -18.52
N ARG A 103 -1.34 -0.38 -18.26
CA ARG A 103 -0.65 0.84 -17.85
C ARG A 103 -1.31 1.45 -16.62
N PHE A 104 -0.49 2.02 -15.72
CA PHE A 104 -0.95 2.64 -14.49
C PHE A 104 -0.02 3.78 -14.04
N PHE A 105 -0.55 4.68 -13.22
CA PHE A 105 0.26 5.57 -12.39
C PHE A 105 0.52 4.89 -11.06
N ALA A 106 1.71 5.07 -10.48
CA ALA A 106 2.04 4.54 -9.17
C ALA A 106 2.18 5.66 -8.13
N ILE A 107 1.64 5.46 -6.93
CA ILE A 107 1.95 6.27 -5.74
C ILE A 107 2.44 5.27 -4.69
N GLY A 108 3.73 5.30 -4.40
CA GLY A 108 4.36 4.36 -3.47
C GLY A 108 4.97 5.07 -2.27
N THR A 109 4.60 4.65 -1.07
CA THR A 109 5.19 5.18 0.17
C THR A 109 6.19 4.18 0.74
N SER A 110 7.43 4.61 1.02
CA SER A 110 8.48 3.79 1.62
C SER A 110 8.63 2.46 0.86
N LEU A 111 8.27 1.30 1.44
CA LEU A 111 8.24 0.00 0.75
C LEU A 111 7.48 0.06 -0.59
N GLY A 112 6.34 0.72 -0.65
CA GLY A 112 5.56 0.89 -1.89
C GLY A 112 6.33 1.68 -2.96
N GLY A 113 7.17 2.63 -2.55
CA GLY A 113 8.07 3.34 -3.45
C GLY A 113 9.19 2.44 -3.97
N LEU A 114 9.78 1.59 -3.13
CA LEU A 114 10.74 0.57 -3.55
C LEU A 114 10.11 -0.41 -4.56
N MET A 115 8.89 -0.86 -4.31
CA MET A 115 8.14 -1.70 -5.24
C MET A 115 7.89 -0.98 -6.58
N THR A 116 7.59 0.31 -6.55
CA THR A 116 7.45 1.14 -7.77
C THR A 116 8.74 1.16 -8.59
N ILE A 117 9.91 1.32 -7.95
CA ILE A 117 11.21 1.28 -8.61
C ILE A 117 11.46 -0.10 -9.24
N LEU A 118 11.15 -1.18 -8.52
CA LEU A 118 11.29 -2.55 -9.02
C LEU A 118 10.36 -2.81 -10.21
N LEU A 119 9.09 -2.38 -10.17
CA LEU A 119 8.14 -2.46 -11.29
C LEU A 119 8.67 -1.71 -12.51
N ALA A 120 9.20 -0.49 -12.31
CA ALA A 120 9.80 0.29 -13.39
C ALA A 120 11.04 -0.42 -13.99
N SER A 121 11.87 -1.05 -13.17
CA SER A 121 13.06 -1.77 -13.65
C SER A 121 12.71 -3.02 -14.46
N LYS A 122 11.60 -3.69 -14.13
CA LYS A 122 11.11 -4.87 -14.87
C LYS A 122 10.44 -4.48 -16.19
N ASN A 123 9.55 -3.49 -16.16
CA ASN A 123 8.82 -3.04 -17.34
C ASN A 123 8.37 -1.57 -17.20
N ALA A 124 9.27 -0.64 -17.55
CA ALA A 124 8.98 0.79 -17.49
C ALA A 124 7.79 1.22 -18.36
N SER A 125 7.46 0.47 -19.42
CA SER A 125 6.37 0.84 -20.32
C SER A 125 4.98 0.74 -19.67
N ARG A 126 4.83 -0.05 -18.62
CA ARG A 126 3.60 -0.13 -17.83
C ARG A 126 3.38 1.10 -16.94
N LEU A 127 4.43 1.84 -16.56
CA LEU A 127 4.29 3.07 -15.78
C LEU A 127 3.96 4.26 -16.66
N ALA A 128 2.80 4.88 -16.44
CA ALA A 128 2.42 6.16 -17.02
C ALA A 128 3.09 7.33 -16.28
N GLY A 129 3.43 7.14 -15.02
CA GLY A 129 4.13 8.07 -14.14
C GLY A 129 4.18 7.53 -12.71
N ALA A 130 5.01 8.12 -11.87
CA ALA A 130 5.15 7.67 -10.48
C ALA A 130 5.37 8.83 -9.52
N VAL A 131 4.83 8.67 -8.29
CA VAL A 131 5.16 9.48 -7.13
C VAL A 131 5.83 8.55 -6.10
N LEU A 132 7.05 8.87 -5.74
CA LEU A 132 7.81 8.20 -4.68
C LEU A 132 7.72 9.07 -3.43
N ASN A 133 7.07 8.58 -2.40
CA ASN A 133 6.90 9.27 -1.14
C ASN A 133 7.75 8.59 -0.07
N ASP A 134 8.55 9.38 0.64
CA ASP A 134 9.37 8.94 1.77
C ASP A 134 10.34 7.80 1.42
N ILE A 135 10.91 7.86 0.21
CA ILE A 135 11.99 6.98 -0.26
C ILE A 135 12.71 7.57 -1.45
N GLY A 136 14.01 7.33 -1.54
CA GLY A 136 14.84 7.69 -2.67
C GLY A 136 15.67 6.50 -3.19
N PRO A 137 16.52 6.71 -4.19
CA PRO A 137 17.40 5.69 -4.75
C PRO A 137 18.53 5.27 -3.79
N VAL A 138 18.77 6.08 -2.77
CA VAL A 138 19.72 5.79 -1.68
C VAL A 138 18.90 5.68 -0.39
N ILE A 139 19.11 4.60 0.35
CA ILE A 139 18.45 4.36 1.63
C ILE A 139 19.49 4.57 2.73
N GLU A 140 19.19 5.48 3.66
CA GLU A 140 20.06 5.76 4.81
C GLU A 140 20.02 4.60 5.80
N GLU A 141 21.21 4.14 6.23
CA GLU A 141 21.32 3.01 7.17
C GLU A 141 20.68 3.30 8.52
N ASP A 142 20.84 4.51 9.04
CA ASP A 142 20.21 4.93 10.31
C ASP A 142 18.68 4.82 10.27
N GLY A 143 18.08 5.13 9.12
CA GLY A 143 16.64 4.95 8.89
C GLY A 143 16.22 3.48 8.91
N LEU A 144 17.02 2.60 8.30
CA LEU A 144 16.77 1.15 8.32
C LEU A 144 16.92 0.57 9.73
N ASP A 145 17.90 0.99 10.49
CA ASP A 145 18.12 0.50 11.86
C ASP A 145 16.99 0.93 12.79
N LYS A 146 16.48 2.15 12.64
CA LYS A 146 15.28 2.59 13.35
C LYS A 146 14.08 1.71 13.01
N ILE A 147 13.85 1.38 11.72
CA ILE A 147 12.77 0.48 11.31
C ILE A 147 12.96 -0.93 11.91
N ARG A 148 14.17 -1.49 11.84
CA ARG A 148 14.50 -2.81 12.42
C ARG A 148 14.26 -2.88 13.91
N SER A 149 14.41 -1.76 14.64
CA SER A 149 14.24 -1.72 16.08
C SER A 149 12.80 -1.98 16.56
N TYR A 150 11.78 -1.75 15.72
CA TYR A 150 10.37 -1.94 16.11
C TYR A 150 9.60 -2.93 15.22
N VAL A 151 10.07 -3.22 14.01
CA VAL A 151 9.42 -4.18 13.11
C VAL A 151 9.59 -5.60 13.64
N GLY A 152 8.51 -6.38 13.61
CA GLY A 152 8.51 -7.77 14.08
C GLY A 152 8.29 -7.94 15.60
N GLN A 153 8.21 -6.84 16.34
CA GLN A 153 7.81 -6.88 17.74
C GLN A 153 6.28 -6.91 17.85
N GLY A 154 5.69 -8.11 17.67
CA GLY A 154 4.25 -8.29 17.82
C GLY A 154 3.79 -7.86 19.20
N ARG A 155 2.84 -6.92 19.25
CA ARG A 155 2.18 -6.49 20.50
C ARG A 155 0.68 -6.73 20.37
N SER A 156 0.07 -7.22 21.44
CA SER A 156 -1.36 -7.33 21.57
C SER A 156 -1.84 -6.31 22.59
N PHE A 157 -2.92 -5.62 22.29
CA PHE A 157 -3.46 -4.57 23.15
C PHE A 157 -4.92 -4.90 23.55
N PRO A 158 -5.31 -4.64 24.81
CA PRO A 158 -6.67 -4.91 25.28
C PRO A 158 -7.74 -4.10 24.58
N THR A 159 -7.40 -2.89 24.12
CA THR A 159 -8.33 -1.99 23.39
C THR A 159 -7.58 -1.18 22.33
N TRP A 160 -8.31 -0.65 21.36
CA TRP A 160 -7.79 0.29 20.36
C TRP A 160 -7.11 1.52 20.98
N MET A 161 -7.62 2.01 22.10
CA MET A 161 -7.04 3.13 22.81
C MET A 161 -5.64 2.82 23.38
N HIS A 162 -5.40 1.61 23.84
CA HIS A 162 -4.05 1.18 24.28
C HIS A 162 -3.11 1.09 23.09
N ALA A 163 -3.59 0.60 21.94
CA ALA A 163 -2.79 0.56 20.70
C ALA A 163 -2.45 1.97 20.22
N ALA A 164 -3.42 2.89 20.19
CA ALA A 164 -3.21 4.29 19.80
C ALA A 164 -2.16 5.00 20.66
N ARG A 165 -2.24 4.85 21.98
CA ARG A 165 -1.23 5.42 22.90
C ARG A 165 0.17 4.84 22.67
N ALA A 166 0.27 3.54 22.44
CA ALA A 166 1.56 2.93 22.15
C ALA A 166 2.16 3.40 20.81
N LEU A 167 1.31 3.70 19.81
CA LEU A 167 1.75 4.32 18.56
C LEU A 167 2.18 5.77 18.77
N GLU A 168 1.41 6.55 19.54
CA GLU A 168 1.75 7.92 19.92
C GLU A 168 3.11 7.97 20.63
N ASP A 169 3.33 7.12 21.64
CA ASP A 169 4.61 7.04 22.38
C ASP A 169 5.80 6.73 21.46
N THR A 170 5.58 5.99 20.37
CA THR A 170 6.65 5.55 19.46
C THR A 170 6.90 6.55 18.33
N HIS A 171 5.87 7.30 17.90
CA HIS A 171 5.90 8.07 16.65
C HIS A 171 5.55 9.56 16.81
N SER A 172 5.27 10.06 18.01
CA SER A 172 4.89 11.46 18.24
C SER A 172 5.93 12.47 17.75
N ASP A 173 7.22 12.13 17.82
CA ASP A 173 8.31 12.97 17.30
C ASP A 173 8.18 13.23 15.78
N ALA A 174 7.71 12.24 15.03
CA ALA A 174 7.50 12.35 13.59
C ALA A 174 6.17 13.04 13.22
N HIS A 175 5.21 13.06 14.16
CA HIS A 175 3.88 13.61 13.96
C HIS A 175 3.44 14.52 15.11
N PRO A 176 4.15 15.64 15.35
CA PRO A 176 3.94 16.48 16.54
C PRO A 176 2.58 17.17 16.61
N THR A 177 1.81 17.16 15.52
CA THR A 177 0.47 17.75 15.43
C THR A 177 -0.67 16.74 15.60
N TYR A 178 -0.33 15.43 15.66
CA TYR A 178 -1.34 14.40 15.82
C TYR A 178 -1.90 14.41 17.24
N ARG A 179 -3.21 14.26 17.34
CA ARG A 179 -3.94 14.01 18.59
C ARG A 179 -4.18 12.52 18.72
N LEU A 180 -4.57 12.07 19.91
CA LEU A 180 -4.80 10.65 20.18
C LEU A 180 -5.78 9.98 19.20
N GLU A 181 -6.79 10.73 18.74
CA GLU A 181 -7.77 10.26 17.76
C GLU A 181 -7.17 10.00 16.37
N ASP A 182 -6.07 10.67 16.04
CA ASP A 182 -5.39 10.50 14.74
C ASP A 182 -4.58 9.20 14.67
N TRP A 183 -4.39 8.52 15.82
CA TRP A 183 -3.73 7.21 15.93
C TRP A 183 -4.69 6.01 15.91
N LEU A 184 -6.01 6.25 15.87
CA LEU A 184 -7.06 5.24 15.82
C LEU A 184 -7.47 4.90 14.39
#